data_0666cbfb45ccecc5e3a4c78a8956726a
#
_entry.id   0666cbfb45ccecc5e3a4c78a8956726a
#
_cell.length_a   1.000
_cell.length_b   1.000
_cell.length_c   1.000
_cell.angle_alpha   90.00
_cell.angle_beta   90.00
_cell.angle_gamma   90.00
#
_symmetry.space_group_name_H-M   'P 1'
#
loop_
_entity.id
_entity.type
_entity.pdbx_description
1 polymer ?
#
loop_
_entity_poly.entity_id
_entity_poly.type
_entity_poly.pdbx_seq_one_letter_code
_entity_poly.pdbx_strand_id
1 'polypeptide(L)'
;MDCIPISGRRGAFISGEVTFSSGRFIIGSPVDAIDVLSRTHSSTERGDVIPILDVDSFSRRYLNPDVVKDIRVKGRRVWLISYIRSSDDVIDAMCGAFDILCVPFHTVDSTDVLSEALELSDCILPTIFVSKGHHIGEWETSEIIATIYDLGYHEYAIFDVDRYTLDHHALFMKDMN
;
A
#
# COMPACT_ATOMS: atom_id res chain seq x y z
N MET A 1 -10.56 2.40 -5.40
CA MET A 1 -10.54 0.91 -5.25
C MET A 1 -10.60 0.59 -3.77
N ASP A 2 -11.51 -0.27 -3.34
CA ASP A 2 -11.62 -0.68 -1.94
C ASP A 2 -10.44 -1.58 -1.57
N CYS A 3 -9.78 -1.27 -0.46
CA CYS A 3 -8.64 -2.04 0.03
C CYS A 3 -9.09 -3.16 0.96
N ILE A 4 -8.49 -4.33 0.80
CA ILE A 4 -8.71 -5.47 1.69
C ILE A 4 -7.63 -5.45 2.78
N PRO A 5 -8.00 -5.18 4.03
CA PRO A 5 -7.06 -5.22 5.15
C PRO A 5 -6.75 -6.68 5.51
N ILE A 6 -5.46 -6.97 5.72
CA ILE A 6 -5.00 -8.30 6.10
C ILE A 6 -4.02 -8.20 7.27
N SER A 7 -4.20 -9.09 8.23
CA SER A 7 -3.24 -9.39 9.28
C SER A 7 -2.83 -10.85 9.16
N GLY A 8 -1.54 -11.13 9.19
CA GLY A 8 -1.02 -12.48 8.97
C GLY A 8 0.03 -12.90 9.99
N ARG A 9 -0.15 -14.11 10.55
CA ARG A 9 0.83 -14.76 11.42
C ARG A 9 0.94 -16.24 11.10
N ARG A 10 2.16 -16.69 10.78
CA ARG A 10 2.47 -18.12 10.59
C ARG A 10 1.56 -18.81 9.56
N GLY A 11 1.31 -18.13 8.44
CA GLY A 11 0.50 -18.70 7.35
C GLY A 11 -1.02 -18.66 7.56
N ALA A 12 -1.49 -18.06 8.67
CA ALA A 12 -2.91 -17.79 8.88
C ALA A 12 -3.19 -16.29 8.67
N PHE A 13 -4.14 -15.97 7.81
CA PHE A 13 -4.52 -14.61 7.48
C PHE A 13 -5.93 -14.31 7.93
N ILE A 14 -6.10 -13.17 8.58
CA ILE A 14 -7.41 -12.63 8.95
C ILE A 14 -7.66 -11.29 8.28
N SER A 15 -8.92 -10.99 8.00
CA SER A 15 -9.41 -9.72 7.52
C SER A 15 -10.59 -9.27 8.40
N GLY A 16 -11.17 -8.11 8.14
CA GLY A 16 -12.33 -7.61 8.88
C GLY A 16 -12.49 -6.12 8.73
N GLU A 17 -13.43 -5.57 9.50
CA GLU A 17 -13.55 -4.13 9.61
C GLU A 17 -12.29 -3.54 10.25
N VAL A 18 -11.80 -2.44 9.69
CA VAL A 18 -10.60 -1.79 10.19
C VAL A 18 -10.93 -0.41 10.72
N THR A 19 -10.27 -0.04 11.80
CA THR A 19 -10.24 1.33 12.30
C THR A 19 -8.82 1.85 12.31
N PHE A 20 -8.64 3.10 11.89
CA PHE A 20 -7.37 3.81 12.00
C PHE A 20 -7.43 4.76 13.19
N SER A 21 -6.53 4.58 14.14
CA SER A 21 -6.44 5.43 15.34
C SER A 21 -5.01 5.54 15.83
N SER A 22 -4.58 6.74 16.16
CA SER A 22 -3.22 7.00 16.69
C SER A 22 -2.09 6.41 15.83
N GLY A 23 -2.22 6.49 14.51
CA GLY A 23 -1.23 5.98 13.56
C GLY A 23 -1.20 4.46 13.41
N ARG A 24 -2.24 3.75 13.87
CA ARG A 24 -2.34 2.28 13.82
C ARG A 24 -3.64 1.84 13.21
N PHE A 25 -3.57 0.72 12.49
CA PHE A 25 -4.74 0.00 12.00
C PHE A 25 -5.10 -1.13 12.97
N ILE A 26 -6.38 -1.29 13.26
CA ILE A 26 -6.91 -2.33 14.15
C ILE A 26 -8.02 -3.06 13.41
N ILE A 27 -7.88 -4.38 13.25
CA ILE A 27 -8.94 -5.24 12.69
C ILE A 27 -9.91 -5.60 13.80
N GLY A 28 -11.17 -5.22 13.62
CA GLY A 28 -12.29 -5.70 14.42
C GLY A 28 -13.05 -6.81 13.74
N SER A 29 -13.83 -7.59 14.50
CA SER A 29 -14.67 -8.70 13.96
C SER A 29 -13.93 -9.56 12.93
N PRO A 30 -12.81 -10.21 13.32
CA PRO A 30 -11.93 -10.90 12.37
C PRO A 30 -12.65 -12.06 11.68
N VAL A 31 -12.42 -12.18 10.36
CA VAL A 31 -12.89 -13.26 9.51
C VAL A 31 -11.69 -13.86 8.76
N ASP A 32 -11.84 -15.05 8.20
CA ASP A 32 -10.79 -15.67 7.40
C ASP A 32 -10.54 -14.80 6.13
N ALA A 33 -9.29 -14.37 5.92
CA ALA A 33 -8.94 -13.53 4.78
C ALA A 33 -9.10 -14.27 3.44
N ILE A 34 -8.92 -15.60 3.42
CA ILE A 34 -9.12 -16.43 2.22
C ILE A 34 -10.58 -16.36 1.78
N ASP A 35 -11.52 -16.38 2.72
CA ASP A 35 -12.95 -16.23 2.42
C ASP A 35 -13.27 -14.85 1.85
N VAL A 36 -12.66 -13.79 2.37
CA VAL A 36 -12.83 -12.42 1.86
C VAL A 36 -12.27 -12.30 0.44
N LEU A 37 -11.05 -12.76 0.21
CA LEU A 37 -10.39 -12.75 -1.09
C LEU A 37 -11.16 -13.60 -2.12
N SER A 38 -11.70 -14.75 -1.72
CA SER A 38 -12.50 -15.62 -2.60
C SER A 38 -13.80 -14.95 -3.02
N ARG A 39 -14.48 -14.25 -2.10
CA ARG A 39 -15.71 -13.50 -2.40
C ARG A 39 -15.43 -12.32 -3.32
N THR A 40 -14.37 -11.58 -3.07
CA THR A 40 -13.93 -10.48 -3.94
C THR A 40 -13.56 -11.02 -5.33
N HIS A 41 -12.91 -12.18 -5.38
CA HIS A 41 -12.59 -12.84 -6.65
C HIS A 41 -13.82 -13.20 -7.48
N SER A 42 -14.93 -13.54 -6.84
CA SER A 42 -16.19 -13.89 -7.53
C SER A 42 -16.97 -12.68 -8.05
N SER A 43 -16.74 -11.51 -7.47
CA SER A 43 -17.49 -10.27 -7.76
C SER A 43 -16.79 -9.33 -8.75
N THR A 44 -15.51 -9.54 -9.03
CA THR A 44 -14.70 -8.68 -9.90
C THR A 44 -14.31 -9.39 -11.20
N GLU A 45 -14.01 -8.63 -12.25
CA GLU A 45 -13.58 -9.18 -13.54
C GLU A 45 -12.14 -9.71 -13.47
N ARG A 46 -11.80 -10.64 -14.36
CA ARG A 46 -10.45 -11.22 -14.43
C ARG A 46 -9.45 -10.15 -14.86
N GLY A 47 -8.37 -9.98 -14.10
CA GLY A 47 -7.34 -8.98 -14.36
C GLY A 47 -7.49 -7.69 -13.56
N ASP A 48 -8.60 -7.53 -12.80
CA ASP A 48 -8.76 -6.38 -11.91
C ASP A 48 -7.70 -6.36 -10.81
N VAL A 49 -7.40 -5.15 -10.36
CA VAL A 49 -6.48 -4.89 -9.25
C VAL A 49 -7.21 -5.13 -7.93
N ILE A 50 -6.53 -5.81 -7.01
CA ILE A 50 -6.95 -5.95 -5.61
C ILE A 50 -5.90 -5.28 -4.72
N PRO A 51 -6.21 -4.09 -4.16
CA PRO A 51 -5.34 -3.47 -3.17
C PRO A 51 -5.45 -4.21 -1.84
N ILE A 52 -4.30 -4.57 -1.27
CA ILE A 52 -4.19 -5.27 0.01
C ILE A 52 -3.43 -4.38 0.99
N LEU A 53 -4.02 -4.11 2.15
CA LEU A 53 -3.40 -3.38 3.24
C LEU A 53 -2.85 -4.36 4.27
N ASP A 54 -1.52 -4.39 4.44
CA ASP A 54 -0.84 -5.16 5.48
C ASP A 54 -0.89 -4.43 6.83
N VAL A 55 -1.93 -4.71 7.60
CA VAL A 55 -2.22 -4.05 8.87
C VAL A 55 -1.10 -4.27 9.91
N ASP A 56 -0.51 -5.45 9.92
CA ASP A 56 0.53 -5.80 10.90
C ASP A 56 1.82 -5.02 10.68
N SER A 57 2.17 -4.72 9.43
CA SER A 57 3.38 -3.96 9.12
C SER A 57 3.34 -2.57 9.73
N PHE A 58 2.19 -1.88 9.64
CA PHE A 58 2.00 -0.56 10.25
C PHE A 58 2.00 -0.61 11.78
N SER A 59 1.40 -1.65 12.37
CA SER A 59 1.37 -1.81 13.83
C SER A 59 2.74 -2.07 14.42
N ARG A 60 3.59 -2.77 13.69
CA ARG A 60 4.94 -3.17 14.11
C ARG A 60 6.02 -2.25 13.57
N ARG A 61 5.70 -1.40 12.57
CA ARG A 61 6.63 -0.52 11.87
C ARG A 61 7.78 -1.27 11.17
N TYR A 62 7.46 -2.40 10.55
CA TYR A 62 8.36 -3.15 9.68
C TYR A 62 7.59 -4.02 8.70
N LEU A 63 8.23 -4.35 7.58
CA LEU A 63 7.68 -5.25 6.57
C LEU A 63 7.31 -6.61 7.17
N ASN A 64 6.09 -7.10 6.85
CA ASN A 64 5.63 -8.41 7.30
C ASN A 64 5.93 -9.49 6.22
N PRO A 65 6.97 -10.32 6.40
CA PRO A 65 7.36 -11.29 5.39
C PRO A 65 6.29 -12.37 5.15
N ASP A 66 5.43 -12.67 6.13
CA ASP A 66 4.37 -13.66 5.96
C ASP A 66 3.33 -13.18 4.94
N VAL A 67 2.93 -11.89 5.02
CA VAL A 67 2.00 -11.28 4.06
C VAL A 67 2.65 -11.16 2.69
N VAL A 68 3.87 -10.62 2.63
CA VAL A 68 4.58 -10.37 1.38
C VAL A 68 4.76 -11.65 0.54
N LYS A 69 5.13 -12.76 1.17
CA LYS A 69 5.44 -14.01 0.46
C LYS A 69 4.22 -14.85 0.10
N ASP A 70 3.21 -14.84 0.95
CA ASP A 70 2.13 -15.82 0.88
C ASP A 70 0.81 -15.27 0.33
N ILE A 71 0.66 -13.93 0.25
CA ILE A 71 -0.53 -13.32 -0.34
C ILE A 71 -0.54 -13.47 -1.84
N ARG A 72 -1.44 -14.33 -2.33
CA ARG A 72 -1.71 -14.51 -3.76
C ARG A 72 -3.20 -14.59 -4.03
N VAL A 73 -3.64 -13.87 -5.06
CA VAL A 73 -5.01 -13.96 -5.56
C VAL A 73 -4.97 -14.42 -7.01
N LYS A 74 -5.43 -15.66 -7.25
CA LYS A 74 -5.37 -16.28 -8.58
C LYS A 74 -6.13 -15.47 -9.62
N GLY A 75 -5.42 -15.08 -10.69
CA GLY A 75 -6.01 -14.37 -11.82
C GLY A 75 -6.31 -12.90 -11.57
N ARG A 76 -5.71 -12.33 -10.51
CA ARG A 76 -5.81 -10.91 -10.14
C ARG A 76 -4.43 -10.29 -10.01
N ARG A 77 -4.38 -8.97 -10.16
CA ARG A 77 -3.20 -8.16 -9.85
C ARG A 77 -3.30 -7.70 -8.40
N VAL A 78 -2.28 -8.00 -7.62
CA VAL A 78 -2.21 -7.60 -6.21
C VAL A 78 -1.36 -6.34 -6.08
N TRP A 79 -1.93 -5.29 -5.50
CA TRP A 79 -1.22 -4.10 -5.09
C TRP A 79 -1.07 -4.12 -3.58
N LEU A 80 0.16 -4.30 -3.10
CA LEU A 80 0.43 -4.44 -1.67
C LEU A 80 0.77 -3.08 -1.06
N ILE A 81 0.00 -2.66 -0.06
CA ILE A 81 0.28 -1.50 0.78
C ILE A 81 0.89 -2.00 2.08
N SER A 82 2.18 -1.75 2.28
CA SER A 82 2.92 -2.20 3.47
C SER A 82 3.79 -1.10 4.03
N TYR A 83 4.23 -1.25 5.28
CA TYR A 83 5.14 -0.32 5.92
C TYR A 83 6.55 -0.54 5.36
N ILE A 84 7.06 0.47 4.68
CA ILE A 84 8.38 0.49 4.07
C ILE A 84 9.14 1.67 4.66
N ARG A 85 10.32 1.45 5.21
CA ARG A 85 11.14 2.46 5.86
C ARG A 85 12.42 2.74 5.10
N SER A 86 13.05 1.69 4.58
CA SER A 86 14.36 1.73 3.94
C SER A 86 14.37 1.01 2.61
N SER A 87 15.43 1.19 1.85
CA SER A 87 15.68 0.46 0.59
C SER A 87 15.83 -1.05 0.81
N ASP A 88 16.33 -1.48 1.97
CA ASP A 88 16.39 -2.90 2.33
C ASP A 88 14.98 -3.50 2.45
N ASP A 89 14.01 -2.75 3.02
CA ASP A 89 12.62 -3.20 3.05
C ASP A 89 12.03 -3.35 1.64
N VAL A 90 12.40 -2.46 0.71
CA VAL A 90 11.98 -2.57 -0.72
C VAL A 90 12.54 -3.84 -1.33
N ILE A 91 13.84 -4.10 -1.14
CA ILE A 91 14.52 -5.30 -1.66
C ILE A 91 13.88 -6.57 -1.10
N ASP A 92 13.63 -6.60 0.22
CA ASP A 92 12.97 -7.74 0.87
C ASP A 92 11.54 -7.94 0.35
N ALA A 93 10.80 -6.85 0.13
CA ALA A 93 9.47 -6.89 -0.45
C ALA A 93 9.47 -7.45 -1.87
N MET A 94 10.47 -7.11 -2.71
CA MET A 94 10.57 -7.57 -4.11
C MET A 94 10.67 -9.10 -4.24
N CYS A 95 10.97 -9.82 -3.17
CA CYS A 95 10.86 -11.29 -3.12
C CYS A 95 9.41 -11.78 -2.98
N GLY A 96 8.45 -10.88 -2.91
CA GLY A 96 7.04 -11.17 -2.65
C GLY A 96 6.22 -11.56 -3.88
N ALA A 97 4.95 -11.85 -3.64
CA ALA A 97 4.00 -12.32 -4.62
C ALA A 97 2.90 -11.28 -4.91
N PHE A 98 3.30 -10.09 -5.27
CA PHE A 98 2.42 -8.97 -5.65
C PHE A 98 2.88 -8.39 -7.00
N ASP A 99 2.03 -7.56 -7.61
CA ASP A 99 2.33 -6.90 -8.89
C ASP A 99 2.87 -5.48 -8.70
N ILE A 100 2.39 -4.76 -7.68
CA ILE A 100 2.82 -3.40 -7.34
C ILE A 100 3.01 -3.31 -5.82
N LEU A 101 4.11 -2.70 -5.40
CA LEU A 101 4.36 -2.30 -4.02
C LEU A 101 3.98 -0.82 -3.86
N CYS A 102 2.94 -0.56 -3.08
CA CYS A 102 2.55 0.78 -2.67
C CYS A 102 3.40 1.21 -1.47
N VAL A 103 4.30 2.17 -1.67
CA VAL A 103 5.22 2.67 -0.65
C VAL A 103 4.67 3.96 -0.03
N PRO A 104 4.24 3.93 1.25
CA PRO A 104 3.68 5.12 1.90
C PRO A 104 4.76 6.18 2.13
N PHE A 105 4.53 7.39 1.63
CA PHE A 105 5.49 8.49 1.71
C PHE A 105 5.88 8.87 3.15
N HIS A 106 4.94 8.75 4.08
CA HIS A 106 5.17 9.09 5.50
C HIS A 106 5.93 8.03 6.30
N THR A 107 6.21 6.86 5.72
CA THR A 107 6.91 5.78 6.44
C THR A 107 8.40 5.68 6.10
N VAL A 108 8.81 6.23 4.95
CA VAL A 108 10.21 6.19 4.52
C VAL A 108 11.08 7.13 5.37
N ASP A 109 12.29 6.69 5.68
CA ASP A 109 13.25 7.47 6.48
C ASP A 109 13.73 8.74 5.74
N SER A 110 13.80 8.69 4.40
CA SER A 110 14.11 9.83 3.52
C SER A 110 13.55 9.60 2.12
N THR A 111 13.51 10.66 1.32
CA THR A 111 13.11 10.58 -0.11
C THR A 111 14.10 9.77 -0.95
N ASP A 112 15.34 9.57 -0.49
CA ASP A 112 16.33 8.73 -1.17
C ASP A 112 15.86 7.29 -1.31
N VAL A 113 15.09 6.79 -0.33
CA VAL A 113 14.46 5.45 -0.40
C VAL A 113 13.59 5.29 -1.64
N LEU A 114 12.81 6.33 -1.99
CA LEU A 114 11.98 6.31 -3.20
C LEU A 114 12.83 6.42 -4.45
N SER A 115 13.90 7.24 -4.44
CA SER A 115 14.83 7.33 -5.57
C SER A 115 15.50 5.99 -5.84
N GLU A 116 16.02 5.33 -4.82
CA GLU A 116 16.65 4.01 -4.92
C GLU A 116 15.64 2.93 -5.34
N ALA A 117 14.41 3.00 -4.82
CA ALA A 117 13.34 2.08 -5.18
C ALA A 117 12.98 2.15 -6.67
N LEU A 118 12.95 3.36 -7.25
CA LEU A 118 12.71 3.55 -8.68
C LEU A 118 13.82 2.93 -9.55
N GLU A 119 15.07 2.99 -9.09
CA GLU A 119 16.19 2.34 -9.78
C GLU A 119 16.13 0.80 -9.71
N LEU A 120 15.52 0.26 -8.65
CA LEU A 120 15.37 -1.18 -8.45
C LEU A 120 14.24 -1.78 -9.28
N SER A 121 13.12 -1.07 -9.45
CA SER A 121 11.93 -1.63 -10.09
C SER A 121 10.91 -0.56 -10.50
N ASP A 122 10.23 -0.80 -11.61
CA ASP A 122 9.05 -0.08 -12.09
C ASP A 122 7.73 -0.53 -11.42
N CYS A 123 7.81 -1.54 -10.53
CA CYS A 123 6.66 -2.03 -9.76
C CYS A 123 6.46 -1.29 -8.42
N ILE A 124 7.05 -0.12 -8.25
CA ILE A 124 6.95 0.72 -7.05
C ILE A 124 6.01 1.88 -7.30
N LEU A 125 5.05 2.07 -6.41
CA LEU A 125 4.08 3.15 -6.49
C LEU A 125 4.12 3.99 -5.20
N PRO A 126 4.68 5.22 -5.22
CA PRO A 126 4.60 6.12 -4.09
C PRO A 126 3.14 6.36 -3.70
N THR A 127 2.85 6.28 -2.41
CA THR A 127 1.47 6.33 -1.92
C THR A 127 1.33 7.37 -0.82
N ILE A 128 0.39 8.28 -0.99
CA ILE A 128 0.10 9.38 -0.05
C ILE A 128 -1.07 8.95 0.83
N PHE A 129 -0.84 8.86 2.14
CA PHE A 129 -1.91 8.54 3.09
C PHE A 129 -2.62 9.81 3.51
N VAL A 130 -3.95 9.82 3.41
CA VAL A 130 -4.78 10.96 3.81
C VAL A 130 -5.84 10.55 4.82
N SER A 131 -6.11 11.44 5.77
CA SER A 131 -7.24 11.37 6.70
C SER A 131 -8.00 12.68 6.66
N LYS A 132 -9.32 12.64 6.46
CA LYS A 132 -10.18 13.82 6.33
C LYS A 132 -9.67 14.82 5.27
N GLY A 133 -9.06 14.30 4.21
CA GLY A 133 -8.53 15.11 3.10
C GLY A 133 -7.14 15.72 3.34
N HIS A 134 -6.50 15.46 4.49
CA HIS A 134 -5.15 15.95 4.80
C HIS A 134 -4.15 14.79 4.86
N HIS A 135 -2.93 15.03 4.40
CA HIS A 135 -1.84 14.06 4.49
C HIS A 135 -1.55 13.69 5.95
N ILE A 136 -1.22 12.41 6.19
CA ILE A 136 -0.77 11.91 7.49
C ILE A 136 0.74 12.14 7.60
N GLY A 137 1.13 13.30 8.10
CA GLY A 137 2.54 13.72 8.24
C GLY A 137 2.67 15.22 8.23
N GLU A 138 3.91 15.71 8.18
CA GLU A 138 4.23 17.14 8.28
C GLU A 138 4.16 17.88 6.93
N TRP A 139 4.16 17.15 5.81
CA TRP A 139 4.21 17.72 4.47
C TRP A 139 2.82 17.98 3.91
N GLU A 140 2.68 19.02 3.13
CA GLU A 140 1.47 19.24 2.34
C GLU A 140 1.39 18.25 1.16
N THR A 141 0.18 17.80 0.81
CA THR A 141 -0.02 16.84 -0.29
C THR A 141 0.59 17.32 -1.60
N SER A 142 0.49 18.63 -1.92
CA SER A 142 1.06 19.22 -3.12
C SER A 142 2.59 19.16 -3.15
N GLU A 143 3.25 19.36 -2.01
CA GLU A 143 4.70 19.25 -1.89
C GLU A 143 5.17 17.80 -2.10
N ILE A 144 4.42 16.83 -1.57
CA ILE A 144 4.72 15.41 -1.79
C ILE A 144 4.59 15.06 -3.27
N ILE A 145 3.52 15.49 -3.94
CA ILE A 145 3.30 15.22 -5.36
C ILE A 145 4.44 15.82 -6.19
N ALA A 146 4.86 17.07 -5.91
CA ALA A 146 5.99 17.69 -6.58
C ALA A 146 7.29 16.90 -6.36
N THR A 147 7.54 16.46 -5.13
CA THR A 147 8.71 15.64 -4.79
C THR A 147 8.71 14.31 -5.54
N ILE A 148 7.59 13.60 -5.57
CA ILE A 148 7.43 12.33 -6.31
C ILE A 148 7.74 12.53 -7.80
N TYR A 149 7.25 13.63 -8.38
CA TYR A 149 7.53 13.97 -9.77
C TYR A 149 9.03 14.27 -10.01
N ASP A 150 9.64 15.08 -9.14
CA ASP A 150 11.06 15.44 -9.24
C ASP A 150 11.99 14.23 -9.08
N LEU A 151 11.57 13.19 -8.35
CA LEU A 151 12.25 11.91 -8.25
C LEU A 151 12.14 11.06 -9.53
N GLY A 152 11.27 11.44 -10.48
CA GLY A 152 11.10 10.76 -11.77
C GLY A 152 9.95 9.77 -11.84
N TYR A 153 9.10 9.71 -10.83
CA TYR A 153 7.88 8.92 -10.89
C TYR A 153 6.83 9.58 -11.80
N HIS A 154 6.09 8.77 -12.54
CA HIS A 154 5.01 9.21 -13.42
C HIS A 154 3.62 8.90 -12.89
N GLU A 155 3.55 8.19 -11.79
CA GLU A 155 2.32 7.74 -11.15
C GLU A 155 2.47 7.76 -9.63
N TYR A 156 1.36 7.94 -8.93
CA TYR A 156 1.27 7.81 -7.49
C TYR A 156 -0.12 7.33 -7.09
N ALA A 157 -0.31 6.95 -5.84
CA ALA A 157 -1.62 6.64 -5.30
C ALA A 157 -1.94 7.51 -4.07
N ILE A 158 -3.24 7.72 -3.84
CA ILE A 158 -3.75 8.29 -2.59
C ILE A 158 -4.50 7.19 -1.86
N PHE A 159 -4.12 6.92 -0.62
CA PHE A 159 -4.83 6.01 0.26
C PHE A 159 -5.60 6.80 1.32
N ASP A 160 -6.94 6.76 1.24
CA ASP A 160 -7.83 7.35 2.24
C ASP A 160 -8.03 6.37 3.39
N VAL A 161 -7.45 6.68 4.56
CA VAL A 161 -7.52 5.80 5.75
C VAL A 161 -8.89 5.79 6.41
N ASP A 162 -9.75 6.77 6.12
CA ASP A 162 -11.09 6.85 6.70
C ASP A 162 -12.08 5.99 5.90
N ARG A 163 -11.83 5.83 4.59
CA ARG A 163 -12.67 5.06 3.66
C ARG A 163 -12.09 3.72 3.26
N TYR A 164 -10.81 3.49 3.54
CA TYR A 164 -10.05 2.32 3.08
C TYR A 164 -10.06 2.15 1.56
N THR A 165 -9.89 3.27 0.86
CA THR A 165 -9.85 3.29 -0.61
C THR A 165 -8.48 3.74 -1.10
N LEU A 166 -8.04 3.14 -2.21
CA LEU A 166 -6.85 3.50 -2.95
C LEU A 166 -7.25 4.09 -4.30
N ASP A 167 -6.82 5.32 -4.57
CA ASP A 167 -7.02 6.01 -5.83
C ASP A 167 -5.67 6.19 -6.54
N HIS A 168 -5.60 5.69 -7.77
CA HIS A 168 -4.39 5.74 -8.61
C HIS A 168 -4.43 6.97 -9.52
N HIS A 169 -3.33 7.69 -9.60
CA HIS A 169 -3.19 8.93 -10.36
C HIS A 169 -1.95 8.88 -11.25
N ALA A 170 -2.12 9.30 -12.51
CA ALA A 170 -0.99 9.61 -13.39
C ALA A 170 -0.54 11.05 -13.17
N LEU A 171 0.78 11.27 -13.17
CA LEU A 171 1.38 12.61 -13.08
C LEU A 171 1.53 13.21 -14.47
N PHE A 172 0.80 14.28 -14.75
CA PHE A 172 0.93 15.07 -15.96
C PHE A 172 1.54 16.42 -15.64
N MET A 173 2.39 16.96 -16.52
CA MET A 173 3.01 18.29 -16.39
C MET A 173 2.01 19.44 -16.17
N LYS A 174 0.71 19.22 -16.36
CA LYS A 174 -0.36 20.21 -16.17
C LYS A 174 -0.83 20.40 -14.72
N ASP A 175 -0.52 19.46 -13.85
CA ASP A 175 -1.06 19.42 -12.49
C ASP A 175 -0.16 20.18 -11.48
N MET A 176 0.91 20.82 -11.98
CA MET A 176 1.94 21.50 -11.17
C MET A 176 1.91 23.03 -11.25
N ASN A 177 0.82 23.65 -11.73
CA ASN A 177 0.66 25.12 -11.77
C ASN A 177 -0.40 25.62 -10.80
#